data_3225be5bc5357ae8686776b07d8967d5
#
_entry.id   3225be5bc5357ae8686776b07d8967d5
#
_cell.length_a   1.000
_cell.length_b   1.000
_cell.length_c   1.000
_cell.angle_alpha   90.00
_cell.angle_beta   90.00
_cell.angle_gamma   90.00
#
_symmetry.space_group_name_H-M   'P 1'
#
loop_
_entity.id
_entity.type
_entity.pdbx_description
1 polymer ?
#
loop_
_entity_poly.entity_id
_entity_poly.type
_entity_poly.pdbx_seq_one_letter_code
_entity_poly.pdbx_strand_id
1 'polypeptide(L)'
;DLEVDPKSHVTLRFEAQDDYGLSEIALMYKLPGATKPKRIVLQRDPETPRRGAGEYRWDVVSLGLMAGDRVAYYVEATDNDQISGVKTGVSRTQYLKIYSEAEHHRQIIGQIEEDWEKLISLLADRLEGRDRAEGRSLEEIAGLEAVDTRALALAATLAERATSLRKAKAPDQLWRALVNVSQGLRQKASATSDARSALGVWVRRGIGLDSNPVRRFDAALAAEIAEEERSVLYLETLLDQQRIEDLLALSKELAAKRRDLANLLEEYRTAPDDETRDRLISEIARLKERMAELMQRMAELTKNISDDHVNAEALEELSETGQMMDLFDKLQELLHQGEVEEAMKEMEKLGQMLDELEKGLKEAWGKFEGGEMAELGRDLQQFARELDELQQDQQSLLEETQQVRSSYKQALEERLKEKGADFVKRLREKVAEAEKKLGEVSEVQSFFGLNDLRGAQEAISDLDKALAVEDFDQAAQAAAKALAHAKPLAEDFERQARESRHFPQAWKKEAEKAQRNAKHAREAIPPLEEVRKELAELFPPPTQMMSESDI
;
A
#
# COMPACT_ATOMS: atom_id res chain seq x y z
N ASP A 1 -7.48 -28.11 0.80
CA ASP A 1 -7.85 -27.52 2.10
C ASP A 1 -8.85 -26.40 1.86
N LEU A 2 -9.86 -26.30 2.69
CA LEU A 2 -10.93 -25.30 2.62
C LEU A 2 -10.89 -24.46 3.90
N GLU A 3 -10.73 -23.14 3.77
CA GLU A 3 -10.81 -22.22 4.92
C GLU A 3 -12.21 -21.62 4.98
N VAL A 4 -12.82 -21.64 6.16
CA VAL A 4 -14.22 -21.24 6.35
C VAL A 4 -14.39 -20.42 7.63
N ASP A 5 -15.34 -19.50 7.59
CA ASP A 5 -15.78 -18.76 8.79
C ASP A 5 -16.45 -19.74 9.79
N PRO A 6 -16.19 -19.61 11.11
CA PRO A 6 -16.81 -20.48 12.13
C PRO A 6 -18.34 -20.46 12.13
N LYS A 7 -18.96 -19.45 11.56
CA LYS A 7 -20.43 -19.30 11.45
C LYS A 7 -20.99 -19.74 10.09
N SER A 8 -20.18 -20.35 9.22
CA SER A 8 -20.57 -20.72 7.87
C SER A 8 -21.06 -22.17 7.78
N HIS A 9 -21.77 -22.44 6.69
CA HIS A 9 -22.12 -23.80 6.27
C HIS A 9 -21.27 -24.19 5.07
N VAL A 10 -20.81 -25.43 5.03
CA VAL A 10 -19.98 -25.92 3.93
C VAL A 10 -20.82 -26.87 3.08
N THR A 11 -20.91 -26.61 1.78
CA THR A 11 -21.58 -27.54 0.85
C THR A 11 -20.53 -28.48 0.30
N LEU A 12 -20.64 -29.73 0.70
CA LEU A 12 -19.79 -30.84 0.21
C LEU A 12 -20.49 -31.52 -0.95
N ARG A 13 -19.78 -31.70 -2.06
CA ARG A 13 -20.22 -32.54 -3.18
C ARG A 13 -19.48 -33.86 -3.10
N PHE A 14 -20.23 -34.95 -3.20
CA PHE A 14 -19.68 -36.31 -3.15
C PHE A 14 -20.16 -37.14 -4.33
N GLU A 15 -19.31 -38.04 -4.74
CA GLU A 15 -19.61 -39.07 -5.76
C GLU A 15 -18.88 -40.35 -5.41
N ALA A 16 -19.58 -41.46 -5.50
CA ALA A 16 -19.04 -42.81 -5.32
C ALA A 16 -19.58 -43.74 -6.39
N GLN A 17 -18.78 -44.69 -6.80
CA GLN A 17 -19.16 -45.72 -7.78
C GLN A 17 -18.60 -47.06 -7.35
N ASP A 18 -19.43 -48.14 -7.54
CA ASP A 18 -19.06 -49.50 -7.30
C ASP A 18 -19.63 -50.42 -8.41
N ASP A 19 -18.95 -51.53 -8.71
CA ASP A 19 -19.32 -52.44 -9.79
C ASP A 19 -20.59 -53.26 -9.47
N TYR A 20 -20.86 -53.48 -8.19
CA TYR A 20 -21.97 -54.29 -7.71
C TYR A 20 -23.09 -53.47 -7.09
N GLY A 21 -22.76 -52.44 -6.37
CA GLY A 21 -23.71 -51.51 -5.78
C GLY A 21 -23.27 -50.98 -4.43
N LEU A 22 -23.72 -49.76 -4.14
CA LEU A 22 -23.42 -49.01 -2.93
C LEU A 22 -24.55 -49.16 -1.92
N SER A 23 -24.25 -49.63 -0.72
CA SER A 23 -25.22 -49.70 0.38
C SER A 23 -25.29 -48.41 1.18
N GLU A 24 -24.18 -47.74 1.37
CA GLU A 24 -24.11 -46.52 2.14
C GLU A 24 -22.94 -45.63 1.70
N ILE A 25 -23.15 -44.32 1.74
CA ILE A 25 -22.11 -43.30 1.62
C ILE A 25 -22.16 -42.46 2.89
N ALA A 26 -21.04 -42.30 3.57
CA ALA A 26 -20.92 -41.53 4.82
C ALA A 26 -19.78 -40.54 4.80
N LEU A 27 -19.96 -39.39 5.44
CA LEU A 27 -18.92 -38.45 5.76
C LEU A 27 -18.27 -38.86 7.08
N MET A 28 -16.98 -39.09 7.03
CA MET A 28 -16.15 -39.33 8.20
C MET A 28 -15.37 -38.07 8.49
N TYR A 29 -15.40 -37.58 9.74
CA TYR A 29 -14.65 -36.41 10.15
C TYR A 29 -14.07 -36.57 11.54
N LYS A 30 -12.89 -35.97 11.75
CA LYS A 30 -12.17 -36.02 13.02
C LYS A 30 -11.97 -34.61 13.55
N LEU A 31 -12.56 -34.36 14.72
CA LEU A 31 -12.41 -33.10 15.44
C LEU A 31 -10.99 -32.96 16.04
N PRO A 32 -10.49 -31.76 16.25
CA PRO A 32 -9.25 -31.54 16.99
C PRO A 32 -9.30 -32.22 18.38
N GLY A 33 -8.20 -32.88 18.75
CA GLY A 33 -8.13 -33.61 20.03
C GLY A 33 -8.94 -34.91 20.13
N ALA A 34 -9.88 -35.20 19.22
CA ALA A 34 -10.68 -36.43 19.27
C ALA A 34 -9.83 -37.65 18.87
N THR A 35 -10.00 -38.76 19.59
CA THR A 35 -9.29 -40.02 19.28
C THR A 35 -9.94 -40.78 18.13
N LYS A 36 -11.28 -40.71 17.98
CA LYS A 36 -12.05 -41.42 16.96
C LYS A 36 -12.76 -40.47 16.00
N PRO A 37 -12.85 -40.81 14.70
CA PRO A 37 -13.65 -40.03 13.76
C PRO A 37 -15.16 -40.20 14.07
N LYS A 38 -15.92 -39.13 13.85
CA LYS A 38 -17.38 -39.13 13.84
C LYS A 38 -17.90 -39.44 12.44
N ARG A 39 -19.13 -39.97 12.34
CA ARG A 39 -19.73 -40.44 11.10
C ARG A 39 -21.07 -39.75 10.88
N ILE A 40 -21.30 -39.26 9.67
CA ILE A 40 -22.59 -38.74 9.20
C ILE A 40 -22.99 -39.53 7.94
N VAL A 41 -24.15 -40.14 7.95
CA VAL A 41 -24.67 -40.85 6.76
C VAL A 41 -25.16 -39.79 5.77
N LEU A 42 -24.56 -39.76 4.59
CA LEU A 42 -24.91 -38.87 3.49
C LEU A 42 -26.00 -39.44 2.60
N GLN A 43 -25.88 -40.74 2.28
CA GLN A 43 -26.81 -41.46 1.47
C GLN A 43 -26.87 -42.93 1.92
N ARG A 44 -28.08 -43.47 2.07
CA ARG A 44 -28.34 -44.89 2.24
C ARG A 44 -29.48 -45.26 1.33
N ASP A 45 -29.24 -46.18 0.42
CA ASP A 45 -30.23 -46.58 -0.58
C ASP A 45 -30.47 -48.11 -0.51
N PRO A 46 -31.72 -48.53 -0.23
CA PRO A 46 -32.06 -49.96 -0.20
C PRO A 46 -31.91 -50.64 -1.57
N GLU A 47 -31.99 -49.88 -2.67
CA GLU A 47 -31.85 -50.39 -4.04
C GLU A 47 -30.40 -50.60 -4.45
N THR A 48 -29.46 -50.21 -3.60
CA THR A 48 -28.00 -50.36 -3.79
C THR A 48 -27.52 -49.98 -5.20
N PRO A 49 -27.71 -48.71 -5.61
CA PRO A 49 -27.32 -48.26 -6.94
C PRO A 49 -25.80 -48.35 -7.12
N ARG A 50 -25.34 -48.58 -8.36
CA ARG A 50 -23.89 -48.64 -8.67
C ARG A 50 -23.18 -47.27 -8.61
N ARG A 51 -23.96 -46.21 -8.58
CA ARG A 51 -23.43 -44.82 -8.48
C ARG A 51 -24.29 -44.04 -7.50
N GLY A 52 -23.63 -43.41 -6.54
CA GLY A 52 -24.22 -42.44 -5.62
C GLY A 52 -23.54 -41.10 -5.74
N ALA A 53 -24.32 -40.04 -5.84
CA ALA A 53 -23.79 -38.67 -5.88
C ALA A 53 -24.78 -37.71 -5.23
N GLY A 54 -24.29 -36.67 -4.61
CA GLY A 54 -25.13 -35.67 -3.97
C GLY A 54 -24.38 -34.48 -3.44
N GLU A 55 -25.15 -33.57 -2.86
CA GLU A 55 -24.65 -32.43 -2.12
C GLU A 55 -25.11 -32.54 -0.66
N TYR A 56 -24.19 -32.31 0.26
CA TYR A 56 -24.48 -32.26 1.69
C TYR A 56 -24.11 -30.91 2.25
N ARG A 57 -25.07 -30.23 2.86
CA ARG A 57 -24.83 -28.98 3.56
C ARG A 57 -24.39 -29.30 4.99
N TRP A 58 -23.07 -29.23 5.19
CA TRP A 58 -22.48 -29.51 6.48
C TRP A 58 -22.57 -28.26 7.38
N ASP A 59 -23.23 -28.42 8.51
CA ASP A 59 -23.35 -27.39 9.54
C ASP A 59 -22.08 -27.41 10.42
N VAL A 60 -21.16 -26.55 10.09
CA VAL A 60 -19.88 -26.42 10.82
C VAL A 60 -20.10 -25.72 12.17
N VAL A 61 -21.14 -24.88 12.30
CA VAL A 61 -21.48 -24.17 13.55
C VAL A 61 -21.76 -25.15 14.69
N SER A 62 -22.50 -26.21 14.40
CA SER A 62 -22.88 -27.25 15.39
C SER A 62 -21.71 -28.08 15.91
N LEU A 63 -20.54 -28.01 15.27
CA LEU A 63 -19.33 -28.73 15.67
C LEU A 63 -18.59 -28.08 16.86
N GLY A 64 -18.94 -26.85 17.22
CA GLY A 64 -18.29 -26.11 18.31
C GLY A 64 -16.80 -25.82 18.04
N LEU A 65 -16.45 -25.63 16.76
CA LEU A 65 -15.08 -25.36 16.34
C LEU A 65 -14.69 -23.90 16.64
N MET A 66 -13.43 -23.72 16.95
CA MET A 66 -12.84 -22.42 17.21
C MET A 66 -11.98 -21.94 16.06
N ALA A 67 -11.69 -20.64 16.04
CA ALA A 67 -10.75 -20.07 15.09
C ALA A 67 -9.40 -20.80 15.14
N GLY A 68 -8.88 -21.20 13.99
CA GLY A 68 -7.66 -21.97 13.83
C GLY A 68 -7.83 -23.49 13.93
N ASP A 69 -9.00 -24.01 14.36
CA ASP A 69 -9.25 -25.44 14.38
C ASP A 69 -9.18 -26.05 12.99
N ARG A 70 -8.64 -27.27 12.93
CA ARG A 70 -8.49 -28.03 11.69
C ARG A 70 -9.20 -29.37 11.80
N VAL A 71 -10.18 -29.62 10.93
CA VAL A 71 -10.95 -30.84 10.88
C VAL A 71 -10.55 -31.65 9.66
N ALA A 72 -10.05 -32.86 9.87
CA ALA A 72 -9.80 -33.80 8.80
C ALA A 72 -11.12 -34.53 8.45
N TYR A 73 -11.45 -34.60 7.17
CA TYR A 73 -12.64 -35.30 6.72
C TYR A 73 -12.40 -36.06 5.42
N TYR A 74 -13.16 -37.13 5.23
CA TYR A 74 -13.19 -37.95 4.00
C TYR A 74 -14.54 -38.61 3.83
N VAL A 75 -14.85 -39.04 2.63
CA VAL A 75 -16.05 -39.78 2.33
C VAL A 75 -15.72 -41.26 2.30
N GLU A 76 -16.56 -42.08 2.95
CA GLU A 76 -16.51 -43.52 2.97
C GLU A 76 -17.71 -44.07 2.21
N ALA A 77 -17.48 -44.95 1.28
CA ALA A 77 -18.52 -45.64 0.52
C ALA A 77 -18.45 -47.15 0.81
N THR A 78 -19.57 -47.73 1.14
CA THR A 78 -19.70 -49.14 1.53
C THR A 78 -20.47 -49.88 0.45
N ASP A 79 -19.96 -51.02 0.02
CA ASP A 79 -20.63 -51.91 -0.96
C ASP A 79 -21.80 -52.69 -0.35
N ASN A 80 -22.47 -53.48 -1.19
CA ASN A 80 -23.58 -54.36 -0.80
C ASN A 80 -23.20 -55.85 -0.71
N ASP A 81 -21.88 -56.17 -0.66
CA ASP A 81 -21.43 -57.59 -0.66
C ASP A 81 -21.73 -58.26 0.67
N GLN A 82 -22.78 -59.07 0.68
CA GLN A 82 -23.19 -59.90 1.84
C GLN A 82 -22.55 -61.30 1.85
N ILE A 83 -21.80 -61.65 0.80
CA ILE A 83 -21.28 -63.03 0.64
C ILE A 83 -19.81 -63.08 1.10
N SER A 84 -18.95 -62.16 0.58
CA SER A 84 -17.53 -62.12 0.89
C SER A 84 -17.21 -61.16 2.03
N GLY A 85 -18.21 -60.44 2.53
CA GLY A 85 -18.11 -59.38 3.54
C GLY A 85 -18.06 -58.00 2.93
N VAL A 86 -18.65 -57.06 3.63
CA VAL A 86 -18.79 -55.65 3.25
C VAL A 86 -17.42 -55.01 3.08
N LYS A 87 -17.17 -54.38 1.94
CA LYS A 87 -15.93 -53.62 1.65
C LYS A 87 -16.20 -52.14 1.65
N THR A 88 -15.19 -51.40 2.02
CA THR A 88 -15.27 -49.96 2.14
C THR A 88 -14.21 -49.29 1.30
N GLY A 89 -14.63 -48.37 0.44
CA GLY A 89 -13.76 -47.46 -0.28
C GLY A 89 -13.72 -46.11 0.42
N VAL A 90 -12.56 -45.46 0.46
CA VAL A 90 -12.41 -44.15 1.11
C VAL A 90 -11.84 -43.12 0.13
N SER A 91 -12.34 -41.90 0.20
CA SER A 91 -11.79 -40.79 -0.56
C SER A 91 -10.44 -40.30 0.02
N ARG A 92 -9.79 -39.39 -0.67
CA ARG A 92 -8.64 -38.64 -0.08
C ARG A 92 -9.13 -37.85 1.12
N THR A 93 -8.32 -37.80 2.16
CA THR A 93 -8.56 -36.94 3.30
C THR A 93 -8.40 -35.46 2.89
N GLN A 94 -9.40 -34.68 3.21
CA GLN A 94 -9.44 -33.25 3.05
C GLN A 94 -9.39 -32.58 4.42
N TYR A 95 -9.04 -31.31 4.43
CA TYR A 95 -8.98 -30.53 5.66
C TYR A 95 -9.87 -29.30 5.54
N LEU A 96 -10.71 -29.13 6.56
CA LEU A 96 -11.46 -27.91 6.80
C LEU A 96 -10.72 -27.14 7.88
N LYS A 97 -10.34 -25.91 7.60
CA LYS A 97 -9.68 -25.01 8.55
C LYS A 97 -10.64 -23.88 8.90
N ILE A 98 -10.81 -23.61 10.17
CA ILE A 98 -11.60 -22.47 10.63
C ILE A 98 -10.76 -21.21 10.55
N TYR A 99 -11.28 -20.18 9.87
CA TYR A 99 -10.63 -18.91 9.74
C TYR A 99 -10.24 -18.36 11.11
N SER A 100 -9.00 -17.94 11.22
CA SER A 100 -8.44 -17.31 12.41
C SER A 100 -7.89 -15.96 12.05
N GLU A 101 -8.48 -14.90 12.61
CA GLU A 101 -8.00 -13.53 12.47
C GLU A 101 -6.54 -13.40 12.97
N ALA A 102 -6.23 -14.06 14.09
CA ALA A 102 -4.88 -14.10 14.63
C ALA A 102 -3.87 -14.78 13.70
N GLU A 103 -4.28 -15.87 13.02
CA GLU A 103 -3.39 -16.54 12.07
C GLU A 103 -3.20 -15.73 10.79
N HIS A 104 -4.27 -15.09 10.31
CA HIS A 104 -4.17 -14.16 9.18
C HIS A 104 -3.28 -12.96 9.52
N HIS A 105 -3.42 -12.40 10.72
CA HIS A 105 -2.55 -11.33 11.20
C HIS A 105 -1.08 -11.76 11.22
N ARG A 106 -0.78 -12.97 11.71
CA ARG A 106 0.57 -13.54 11.69
C ARG A 106 1.15 -13.70 10.29
N GLN A 107 0.36 -14.14 9.33
CA GLN A 107 0.80 -14.23 7.94
C GLN A 107 1.18 -12.86 7.40
N ILE A 108 0.44 -11.82 7.77
CA ILE A 108 0.75 -10.43 7.43
C ILE A 108 2.11 -10.02 8.04
N ILE A 109 2.30 -10.27 9.34
CA ILE A 109 3.55 -9.95 10.03
C ILE A 109 4.73 -10.67 9.38
N GLY A 110 4.64 -11.97 9.12
CA GLY A 110 5.69 -12.72 8.42
C GLY A 110 6.03 -12.18 7.03
N GLN A 111 5.05 -11.65 6.31
CA GLN A 111 5.31 -11.00 5.03
C GLN A 111 6.04 -9.66 5.18
N ILE A 112 5.77 -8.91 6.24
CA ILE A 112 6.48 -7.65 6.55
C ILE A 112 7.90 -7.95 7.00
N GLU A 113 8.13 -9.03 7.76
CA GLU A 113 9.46 -9.52 8.15
C GLU A 113 10.33 -9.85 6.94
N GLU A 114 9.79 -10.57 5.95
CA GLU A 114 10.51 -10.84 4.70
C GLU A 114 10.92 -9.56 3.97
N ASP A 115 10.09 -8.53 3.99
CA ASP A 115 10.40 -7.25 3.34
C ASP A 115 11.41 -6.43 4.17
N TRP A 116 11.35 -6.50 5.49
CA TRP A 116 12.33 -5.95 6.40
C TRP A 116 13.73 -6.59 6.21
N GLU A 117 13.82 -7.91 6.10
CA GLU A 117 15.07 -8.61 5.78
C GLU A 117 15.68 -8.15 4.44
N LYS A 118 14.83 -7.94 3.42
CA LYS A 118 15.28 -7.39 2.13
C LYS A 118 15.81 -5.97 2.26
N LEU A 119 15.19 -5.16 3.14
CA LEU A 119 15.64 -3.79 3.42
C LEU A 119 17.00 -3.78 4.14
N ILE A 120 17.22 -4.68 5.11
CA ILE A 120 18.52 -4.87 5.76
C ILE A 120 19.59 -5.27 4.72
N SER A 121 19.27 -6.22 3.86
CA SER A 121 20.19 -6.65 2.80
C SER A 121 20.53 -5.49 1.84
N LEU A 122 19.55 -4.66 1.52
CA LEU A 122 19.76 -3.47 0.69
C LEU A 122 20.67 -2.46 1.39
N LEU A 123 20.43 -2.17 2.65
CA LEU A 123 21.26 -1.27 3.47
C LEU A 123 22.71 -1.78 3.55
N ALA A 124 22.91 -3.09 3.77
CA ALA A 124 24.24 -3.70 3.78
C ALA A 124 24.97 -3.48 2.44
N ASP A 125 24.30 -3.70 1.32
CA ASP A 125 24.87 -3.47 -0.02
C ASP A 125 25.19 -1.98 -0.27
N ARG A 126 24.37 -1.05 0.27
CA ARG A 126 24.65 0.39 0.19
C ARG A 126 25.88 0.78 1.01
N LEU A 127 26.00 0.27 2.23
CA LEU A 127 27.15 0.51 3.11
C LEU A 127 28.45 -0.05 2.49
N GLU A 128 28.43 -1.30 2.00
CA GLU A 128 29.58 -1.87 1.28
C GLU A 128 29.92 -1.08 0.00
N GLY A 129 28.91 -0.64 -0.73
CA GLY A 129 29.07 0.17 -1.93
C GLY A 129 29.68 1.54 -1.63
N ARG A 130 29.31 2.16 -0.49
CA ARG A 130 29.89 3.42 -0.03
C ARG A 130 31.37 3.28 0.27
N ASP A 131 31.75 2.24 1.02
CA ASP A 131 33.13 2.00 1.41
C ASP A 131 34.01 1.70 0.19
N ARG A 132 33.50 0.95 -0.79
CA ARG A 132 34.17 0.71 -2.08
C ARG A 132 34.29 1.98 -2.92
N ALA A 133 33.26 2.84 -2.92
CA ALA A 133 33.24 4.08 -3.68
C ALA A 133 34.18 5.15 -3.09
N GLU A 134 34.59 5.04 -1.84
CA GLU A 134 35.65 5.87 -1.24
C GLU A 134 37.02 5.68 -1.88
N GLY A 135 37.31 4.50 -2.44
CA GLY A 135 38.48 4.23 -3.31
C GLY A 135 38.35 4.79 -4.74
N ARG A 136 37.18 5.13 -5.17
CA ARG A 136 36.76 5.99 -6.29
C ARG A 136 37.25 5.67 -7.68
N SER A 137 37.05 4.44 -8.13
CA SER A 137 36.98 4.20 -9.56
C SER A 137 35.54 4.46 -10.06
N LEU A 138 35.42 4.97 -11.26
CA LEU A 138 34.13 5.23 -11.89
C LEU A 138 33.37 3.96 -12.28
N GLU A 139 34.07 2.85 -12.43
CA GLU A 139 33.54 1.52 -12.64
C GLU A 139 32.80 1.02 -11.39
N GLU A 140 33.33 1.32 -10.19
CA GLU A 140 32.71 0.96 -8.92
C GLU A 140 31.41 1.75 -8.70
N ILE A 141 31.41 3.06 -9.00
CA ILE A 141 30.20 3.90 -8.94
C ILE A 141 29.14 3.42 -9.95
N ALA A 142 29.56 2.98 -11.14
CA ALA A 142 28.64 2.40 -12.13
C ALA A 142 28.07 1.06 -11.65
N GLY A 143 28.85 0.26 -10.91
CA GLY A 143 28.41 -1.01 -10.32
C GLY A 143 27.24 -0.89 -9.34
N LEU A 144 26.99 0.29 -8.76
CA LEU A 144 25.85 0.56 -7.89
C LEU A 144 24.48 0.61 -8.61
N GLU A 145 24.45 0.56 -9.94
CA GLU A 145 23.18 0.54 -10.71
C GLU A 145 22.27 -0.63 -10.36
N ALA A 146 22.85 -1.79 -10.08
CA ALA A 146 22.08 -2.96 -9.65
C ALA A 146 21.43 -2.75 -8.28
N VAL A 147 22.10 -2.04 -7.38
CA VAL A 147 21.56 -1.68 -6.05
C VAL A 147 20.43 -0.67 -6.18
N ASP A 148 20.59 0.37 -7.02
CA ASP A 148 19.53 1.34 -7.31
C ASP A 148 18.26 0.64 -7.83
N THR A 149 18.43 -0.32 -8.74
CA THR A 149 17.31 -1.09 -9.31
C THR A 149 16.61 -1.90 -8.23
N ARG A 150 17.36 -2.53 -7.32
CA ARG A 150 16.77 -3.29 -6.20
C ARG A 150 16.05 -2.39 -5.21
N ALA A 151 16.61 -1.22 -4.88
CA ALA A 151 15.99 -0.24 -4.00
C ALA A 151 14.62 0.21 -4.54
N LEU A 152 14.55 0.57 -5.82
CA LEU A 152 13.31 0.98 -6.48
C LEU A 152 12.29 -0.17 -6.58
N ALA A 153 12.77 -1.40 -6.86
CA ALA A 153 11.92 -2.59 -6.88
C ALA A 153 11.35 -2.90 -5.49
N LEU A 154 12.16 -2.81 -4.43
CA LEU A 154 11.70 -3.01 -3.06
C LEU A 154 10.67 -1.94 -2.66
N ALA A 155 10.91 -0.67 -2.99
CA ALA A 155 9.94 0.39 -2.76
C ALA A 155 8.60 0.10 -3.45
N ALA A 156 8.61 -0.40 -4.68
CA ALA A 156 7.38 -0.80 -5.39
C ALA A 156 6.68 -1.98 -4.69
N THR A 157 7.43 -3.00 -4.27
CA THR A 157 6.90 -4.17 -3.54
C THR A 157 6.21 -3.75 -2.23
N LEU A 158 6.84 -2.86 -1.46
CA LEU A 158 6.27 -2.32 -0.21
C LEU A 158 4.97 -1.55 -0.47
N ALA A 159 4.89 -0.74 -1.54
CA ALA A 159 3.67 -0.03 -1.92
C ALA A 159 2.53 -0.98 -2.32
N GLU A 160 2.83 -2.04 -3.09
CA GLU A 160 1.86 -3.07 -3.46
C GLU A 160 1.36 -3.83 -2.24
N ARG A 161 2.25 -4.20 -1.32
CA ARG A 161 1.91 -4.85 -0.06
C ARG A 161 1.01 -3.95 0.80
N ALA A 162 1.37 -2.69 0.98
CA ALA A 162 0.54 -1.72 1.69
C ALA A 162 -0.89 -1.64 1.11
N THR A 163 -1.00 -1.60 -0.22
CA THR A 163 -2.29 -1.60 -0.91
C THR A 163 -3.09 -2.88 -0.65
N SER A 164 -2.41 -4.04 -0.64
CA SER A 164 -3.02 -5.35 -0.35
C SER A 164 -3.51 -5.43 1.09
N LEU A 165 -2.70 -4.97 2.06
CA LEU A 165 -3.06 -4.93 3.48
C LEU A 165 -4.25 -4.00 3.74
N ARG A 166 -4.28 -2.83 3.12
CA ARG A 166 -5.42 -1.91 3.20
C ARG A 166 -6.71 -2.53 2.68
N LYS A 167 -6.65 -3.26 1.55
CA LYS A 167 -7.80 -3.99 0.99
C LYS A 167 -8.26 -5.12 1.91
N ALA A 168 -7.32 -5.81 2.55
CA ALA A 168 -7.60 -6.87 3.53
C ALA A 168 -8.09 -6.34 4.88
N LYS A 169 -8.22 -5.02 5.05
CA LYS A 169 -8.58 -4.34 6.31
C LYS A 169 -7.64 -4.67 7.46
N ALA A 170 -6.36 -4.86 7.18
CA ALA A 170 -5.33 -4.99 8.19
C ALA A 170 -5.23 -3.70 9.05
N PRO A 171 -4.67 -3.78 10.27
CA PRO A 171 -4.48 -2.61 11.13
C PRO A 171 -3.83 -1.44 10.40
N ASP A 172 -4.36 -0.25 10.61
CA ASP A 172 -3.94 0.97 9.88
C ASP A 172 -2.45 1.25 10.03
N GLN A 173 -1.88 0.97 11.20
CA GLN A 173 -0.46 1.16 11.47
C GLN A 173 0.45 0.39 10.50
N LEU A 174 0.09 -0.85 10.15
CA LEU A 174 0.90 -1.72 9.31
C LEU A 174 0.99 -1.21 7.87
N TRP A 175 -0.15 -0.96 7.24
CA TRP A 175 -0.12 -0.51 5.84
C TRP A 175 0.40 0.92 5.69
N ARG A 176 0.15 1.80 6.68
CA ARG A 176 0.70 3.17 6.68
C ARG A 176 2.21 3.17 6.84
N ALA A 177 2.76 2.34 7.73
CA ALA A 177 4.20 2.18 7.87
C ALA A 177 4.85 1.80 6.54
N LEU A 178 4.29 0.82 5.84
CA LEU A 178 4.80 0.38 4.54
C LEU A 178 4.69 1.47 3.46
N VAL A 179 3.61 2.28 3.47
CA VAL A 179 3.48 3.44 2.57
C VAL A 179 4.61 4.43 2.82
N ASN A 180 4.85 4.79 4.09
CA ASN A 180 5.88 5.77 4.45
C ASN A 180 7.29 5.29 4.06
N VAL A 181 7.63 4.04 4.41
CA VAL A 181 8.91 3.43 4.04
C VAL A 181 9.07 3.35 2.51
N SER A 182 8.03 2.91 1.81
CA SER A 182 8.03 2.85 0.33
C SER A 182 8.27 4.22 -0.31
N GLN A 183 7.60 5.27 0.18
CA GLN A 183 7.74 6.62 -0.36
C GLN A 183 9.12 7.21 -0.06
N GLY A 184 9.60 7.08 1.18
CA GLY A 184 10.92 7.53 1.59
C GLY A 184 12.03 6.86 0.79
N LEU A 185 12.01 5.53 0.72
CA LEU A 185 12.96 4.73 -0.04
C LEU A 185 12.93 5.08 -1.53
N ARG A 186 11.75 5.14 -2.14
CA ARG A 186 11.59 5.50 -3.55
C ARG A 186 12.15 6.88 -3.86
N GLN A 187 11.85 7.87 -3.03
CA GLN A 187 12.32 9.25 -3.22
C GLN A 187 13.85 9.31 -3.16
N LYS A 188 14.46 8.69 -2.16
CA LYS A 188 15.92 8.74 -1.96
C LYS A 188 16.65 7.89 -3.00
N ALA A 189 16.20 6.67 -3.26
CA ALA A 189 16.78 5.81 -4.28
C ALA A 189 16.71 6.42 -5.70
N SER A 190 15.59 7.10 -6.03
CA SER A 190 15.48 7.82 -7.31
C SER A 190 16.50 8.95 -7.38
N ALA A 191 16.65 9.75 -6.32
CA ALA A 191 17.63 10.84 -6.28
C ALA A 191 19.08 10.33 -6.42
N THR A 192 19.42 9.21 -5.80
CA THR A 192 20.74 8.57 -5.91
C THR A 192 20.98 8.04 -7.33
N SER A 193 19.98 7.37 -7.92
CA SER A 193 20.05 6.86 -9.29
C SER A 193 20.22 7.99 -10.32
N ASP A 194 19.49 9.09 -10.15
CA ASP A 194 19.59 10.27 -11.01
C ASP A 194 20.97 10.94 -10.89
N ALA A 195 21.48 11.11 -9.66
CA ALA A 195 22.78 11.66 -9.41
C ALA A 195 23.90 10.80 -9.99
N ARG A 196 23.81 9.45 -9.86
CA ARG A 196 24.74 8.49 -10.46
C ARG A 196 24.70 8.55 -11.99
N SER A 197 23.51 8.60 -12.58
CA SER A 197 23.33 8.69 -14.03
C SER A 197 23.95 9.99 -14.58
N ALA A 198 23.72 11.11 -13.89
CA ALA A 198 24.35 12.39 -14.24
C ALA A 198 25.89 12.28 -14.16
N LEU A 199 26.42 11.64 -13.11
CA LEU A 199 27.87 11.43 -12.95
C LEU A 199 28.45 10.65 -14.15
N GLY A 200 27.80 9.60 -14.61
CA GLY A 200 28.23 8.82 -15.78
C GLY A 200 28.35 9.64 -17.08
N VAL A 201 27.56 10.69 -17.25
CA VAL A 201 27.67 11.63 -18.38
C VAL A 201 28.92 12.50 -18.24
N TRP A 202 29.21 13.00 -17.04
CA TRP A 202 30.37 13.87 -16.78
C TRP A 202 31.69 13.12 -16.91
N VAL A 203 31.71 11.87 -16.47
CA VAL A 203 32.87 10.99 -16.59
C VAL A 203 33.29 10.78 -18.03
N ARG A 204 32.35 10.49 -18.90
CA ARG A 204 32.61 10.38 -20.34
C ARG A 204 33.20 11.66 -20.93
N ARG A 205 33.08 12.80 -20.23
CA ARG A 205 33.68 14.10 -20.59
C ARG A 205 35.03 14.37 -19.92
N GLY A 206 35.60 13.44 -19.15
CA GLY A 206 36.93 13.55 -18.53
C GLY A 206 37.00 14.49 -17.31
N ILE A 207 35.91 14.65 -16.56
CA ILE A 207 35.85 15.50 -15.37
C ILE A 207 36.38 14.75 -14.15
N GLY A 208 37.24 15.38 -13.37
CA GLY A 208 37.88 14.81 -12.18
C GLY A 208 36.92 14.52 -11.02
N LEU A 209 37.35 13.62 -10.13
CA LEU A 209 36.59 13.11 -8.99
C LEU A 209 36.22 14.17 -7.91
N ASP A 210 36.92 15.32 -7.85
CA ASP A 210 36.59 16.41 -6.93
C ASP A 210 35.53 17.39 -7.46
N SER A 211 34.77 16.97 -8.45
CA SER A 211 33.77 17.80 -9.11
C SER A 211 32.45 17.86 -8.32
N ASN A 212 31.66 18.93 -8.56
CA ASN A 212 30.33 19.10 -7.98
C ASN A 212 29.37 17.92 -8.21
N PRO A 213 29.38 17.22 -9.37
CA PRO A 213 28.56 16.02 -9.59
C PRO A 213 28.87 14.87 -8.62
N VAL A 214 30.15 14.64 -8.29
CA VAL A 214 30.55 13.61 -7.31
C VAL A 214 29.99 13.95 -5.93
N ARG A 215 30.16 15.20 -5.48
CA ARG A 215 29.60 15.64 -4.19
C ARG A 215 28.08 15.52 -4.12
N ARG A 216 27.38 15.74 -5.23
CA ARG A 216 25.91 15.54 -5.30
C ARG A 216 25.53 14.07 -5.17
N PHE A 217 26.28 13.20 -5.83
CA PHE A 217 26.07 11.76 -5.70
C PHE A 217 26.34 11.28 -4.27
N ASP A 218 27.48 11.65 -3.68
CA ASP A 218 27.83 11.30 -2.30
C ASP A 218 26.77 11.78 -1.30
N ALA A 219 26.23 13.00 -1.47
CA ALA A 219 25.17 13.53 -0.63
C ALA A 219 23.84 12.79 -0.82
N ALA A 220 23.49 12.41 -2.05
CA ALA A 220 22.28 11.64 -2.33
C ALA A 220 22.38 10.22 -1.73
N LEU A 221 23.52 9.55 -1.91
CA LEU A 221 23.79 8.23 -1.35
C LEU A 221 23.75 8.25 0.19
N ALA A 222 24.37 9.25 0.83
CA ALA A 222 24.34 9.38 2.28
C ALA A 222 22.89 9.61 2.80
N ALA A 223 22.09 10.41 2.07
CA ALA A 223 20.70 10.64 2.41
C ALA A 223 19.81 9.39 2.20
N GLU A 224 20.12 8.53 1.24
CA GLU A 224 19.45 7.25 1.03
C GLU A 224 19.79 6.27 2.14
N ILE A 225 21.08 6.10 2.48
CA ILE A 225 21.53 5.23 3.58
C ILE A 225 20.85 5.64 4.89
N ALA A 226 20.82 6.94 5.22
CA ALA A 226 20.16 7.42 6.44
C ALA A 226 18.65 7.13 6.45
N GLU A 227 17.98 7.13 5.30
CA GLU A 227 16.58 6.77 5.17
C GLU A 227 16.36 5.26 5.30
N GLU A 228 17.26 4.44 4.73
CA GLU A 228 17.22 2.99 4.88
C GLU A 228 17.45 2.57 6.34
N GLU A 229 18.45 3.14 7.04
CA GLU A 229 18.70 2.91 8.46
C GLU A 229 17.47 3.24 9.31
N ARG A 230 16.86 4.41 9.09
CA ARG A 230 15.63 4.82 9.79
C ARG A 230 14.48 3.86 9.50
N SER A 231 14.32 3.45 8.25
CA SER A 231 13.25 2.54 7.82
C SER A 231 13.41 1.14 8.40
N VAL A 232 14.64 0.62 8.50
CA VAL A 232 14.96 -0.66 9.16
C VAL A 232 14.55 -0.61 10.63
N LEU A 233 15.00 0.40 11.38
CA LEU A 233 14.68 0.54 12.80
C LEU A 233 13.17 0.74 13.03
N TYR A 234 12.52 1.48 12.16
CA TYR A 234 11.07 1.71 12.25
C TYR A 234 10.26 0.43 12.04
N LEU A 235 10.59 -0.36 11.01
CA LEU A 235 9.90 -1.63 10.77
C LEU A 235 10.21 -2.66 11.86
N GLU A 236 11.44 -2.71 12.37
CA GLU A 236 11.83 -3.56 13.49
C GLU A 236 10.96 -3.26 14.73
N THR A 237 10.89 -1.99 15.13
CA THR A 237 10.06 -1.56 16.26
C THR A 237 8.59 -1.94 16.07
N LEU A 238 8.06 -1.75 14.86
CA LEU A 238 6.67 -2.10 14.56
C LEU A 238 6.44 -3.61 14.63
N LEU A 239 7.35 -4.42 14.09
CA LEU A 239 7.27 -5.88 14.12
C LEU A 239 7.31 -6.40 15.56
N ASP A 240 8.22 -5.87 16.39
CA ASP A 240 8.34 -6.25 17.78
C ASP A 240 7.09 -5.88 18.59
N GLN A 241 6.52 -4.70 18.34
CA GLN A 241 5.25 -4.30 18.90
C GLN A 241 4.14 -5.30 18.56
N GLN A 242 4.02 -5.67 17.30
CA GLN A 242 2.98 -6.60 16.86
C GLN A 242 3.16 -8.01 17.43
N ARG A 243 4.40 -8.48 17.54
CA ARG A 243 4.71 -9.78 18.15
C ARG A 243 4.29 -9.83 19.63
N ILE A 244 4.55 -8.77 20.39
CA ILE A 244 4.15 -8.69 21.80
C ILE A 244 2.62 -8.57 21.93
N GLU A 245 1.95 -7.79 21.07
CA GLU A 245 0.48 -7.70 21.03
C GLU A 245 -0.15 -9.07 20.77
N ASP A 246 0.41 -9.86 19.85
CA ASP A 246 -0.01 -11.22 19.56
C ASP A 246 0.14 -12.15 20.77
N LEU A 247 1.26 -12.08 21.51
CA LEU A 247 1.49 -12.85 22.71
C LEU A 247 0.49 -12.50 23.82
N LEU A 248 0.21 -11.21 24.02
CA LEU A 248 -0.79 -10.75 24.97
C LEU A 248 -2.21 -11.20 24.59
N ALA A 249 -2.55 -11.18 23.31
CA ALA A 249 -3.84 -11.66 22.84
C ALA A 249 -4.00 -13.17 23.08
N LEU A 250 -2.95 -13.94 22.80
CA LEU A 250 -2.94 -15.39 23.03
C LEU A 250 -2.99 -15.74 24.52
N SER A 251 -2.28 -15.01 25.39
CA SER A 251 -2.35 -15.21 26.83
C SER A 251 -3.75 -14.94 27.41
N LYS A 252 -4.43 -13.90 26.91
CA LYS A 252 -5.82 -13.60 27.28
C LYS A 252 -6.79 -14.69 26.81
N GLU A 253 -6.59 -15.22 25.59
CA GLU A 253 -7.38 -16.34 25.08
C GLU A 253 -7.21 -17.58 25.99
N LEU A 254 -5.97 -17.92 26.35
CA LEU A 254 -5.68 -19.02 27.25
C LEU A 254 -6.34 -18.85 28.64
N ALA A 255 -6.30 -17.63 29.20
CA ALA A 255 -6.95 -17.34 30.47
C ALA A 255 -8.48 -17.47 30.38
N ALA A 256 -9.10 -17.06 29.28
CA ALA A 256 -10.53 -17.26 29.05
C ALA A 256 -10.88 -18.76 28.94
N LYS A 257 -10.13 -19.52 28.15
CA LYS A 257 -10.30 -20.96 27.96
C LYS A 257 -10.14 -21.75 29.27
N ARG A 258 -9.18 -21.37 30.12
CA ARG A 258 -9.04 -21.95 31.45
C ARG A 258 -10.31 -21.76 32.28
N ARG A 259 -10.95 -20.57 32.21
CA ARG A 259 -12.20 -20.34 32.96
C ARG A 259 -13.33 -21.24 32.45
N ASP A 260 -13.44 -21.38 31.13
CA ASP A 260 -14.45 -22.27 30.52
C ASP A 260 -14.21 -23.73 30.94
N LEU A 261 -12.94 -24.17 30.96
CA LEU A 261 -12.56 -25.51 31.42
C LEU A 261 -12.84 -25.71 32.91
N ALA A 262 -12.59 -24.71 33.76
CA ALA A 262 -12.91 -24.78 35.16
C ALA A 262 -14.42 -24.91 35.41
N ASN A 263 -15.24 -24.19 34.63
CA ASN A 263 -16.70 -24.30 34.71
C ASN A 263 -17.16 -25.70 34.27
N LEU A 264 -16.59 -26.23 33.20
CA LEU A 264 -16.92 -27.56 32.70
C LEU A 264 -16.50 -28.67 33.69
N LEU A 265 -15.38 -28.47 34.38
CA LEU A 265 -14.92 -29.39 35.46
C LEU A 265 -15.86 -29.37 36.65
N GLU A 266 -16.39 -28.20 37.05
CA GLU A 266 -17.39 -28.07 38.08
C GLU A 266 -18.73 -28.71 37.68
N GLU A 267 -19.14 -28.60 36.41
CA GLU A 267 -20.30 -29.30 35.86
C GLU A 267 -20.11 -30.84 35.98
N TYR A 268 -18.95 -31.33 35.58
CA TYR A 268 -18.61 -32.77 35.70
C TYR A 268 -18.58 -33.24 37.14
N ARG A 269 -18.12 -32.42 38.08
CA ARG A 269 -18.14 -32.72 39.50
C ARG A 269 -19.55 -32.93 40.03
N THR A 270 -20.50 -32.08 39.57
CA THR A 270 -21.90 -32.15 40.04
C THR A 270 -22.71 -33.26 39.37
N ALA A 271 -22.41 -33.55 38.11
CA ALA A 271 -23.10 -34.61 37.34
C ALA A 271 -22.10 -35.36 36.45
N PRO A 272 -21.38 -36.36 36.99
CA PRO A 272 -20.37 -37.11 36.27
C PRO A 272 -21.03 -37.94 35.16
N ASP A 273 -20.69 -37.65 33.90
CA ASP A 273 -21.07 -38.44 32.73
C ASP A 273 -19.88 -38.57 31.76
N ASP A 274 -19.91 -39.62 30.95
CA ASP A 274 -18.81 -39.93 30.02
C ASP A 274 -18.66 -38.91 28.91
N GLU A 275 -19.72 -38.21 28.50
CA GLU A 275 -19.68 -37.20 27.44
C GLU A 275 -18.99 -35.93 27.91
N THR A 276 -19.30 -35.45 29.11
CA THR A 276 -18.66 -34.28 29.73
C THR A 276 -17.17 -34.55 30.01
N ARG A 277 -16.84 -35.80 30.47
CA ARG A 277 -15.44 -36.22 30.63
C ARG A 277 -14.66 -36.17 29.33
N ASP A 278 -15.20 -36.73 28.23
CA ASP A 278 -14.54 -36.75 26.92
C ASP A 278 -14.38 -35.32 26.37
N ARG A 279 -15.35 -34.43 26.63
CA ARG A 279 -15.24 -32.98 26.33
C ARG A 279 -14.14 -32.33 27.13
N LEU A 280 -14.03 -32.56 28.42
CA LEU A 280 -12.96 -32.03 29.29
C LEU A 280 -11.57 -32.45 28.78
N ILE A 281 -11.38 -33.73 28.47
CA ILE A 281 -10.11 -34.24 27.95
C ILE A 281 -9.76 -33.58 26.63
N SER A 282 -10.74 -33.37 25.76
CA SER A 282 -10.55 -32.69 24.46
C SER A 282 -10.18 -31.23 24.64
N GLU A 283 -10.83 -30.51 25.56
CA GLU A 283 -10.52 -29.10 25.85
C GLU A 283 -9.15 -28.92 26.52
N ILE A 284 -8.75 -29.83 27.42
CA ILE A 284 -7.39 -29.84 27.99
C ILE A 284 -6.34 -30.04 26.89
N ALA A 285 -6.56 -30.95 25.97
CA ALA A 285 -5.64 -31.19 24.86
C ALA A 285 -5.49 -29.93 23.97
N ARG A 286 -6.59 -29.23 23.70
CA ARG A 286 -6.59 -27.97 22.95
C ARG A 286 -5.83 -26.87 23.70
N LEU A 287 -6.05 -26.76 25.00
CA LEU A 287 -5.38 -25.75 25.84
C LEU A 287 -3.88 -26.02 25.90
N LYS A 288 -3.47 -27.29 25.98
CA LYS A 288 -2.08 -27.74 25.91
C LYS A 288 -1.42 -27.33 24.58
N GLU A 289 -2.11 -27.54 23.47
CA GLU A 289 -1.62 -27.16 22.13
C GLU A 289 -1.42 -25.64 22.01
N ARG A 290 -2.39 -24.86 22.49
CA ARG A 290 -2.29 -23.38 22.51
C ARG A 290 -1.17 -22.87 23.43
N MET A 291 -0.97 -23.53 24.54
CA MET A 291 0.16 -23.23 25.43
C MET A 291 1.49 -23.51 24.75
N ALA A 292 1.64 -24.65 24.07
CA ALA A 292 2.85 -24.96 23.33
C ALA A 292 3.12 -23.91 22.23
N GLU A 293 2.08 -23.43 21.57
CA GLU A 293 2.16 -22.34 20.59
C GLU A 293 2.65 -21.03 21.23
N LEU A 294 2.10 -20.63 22.38
CA LEU A 294 2.54 -19.43 23.12
C LEU A 294 4.02 -19.53 23.48
N MET A 295 4.45 -20.70 23.96
CA MET A 295 5.82 -20.95 24.37
C MET A 295 6.80 -20.88 23.20
N GLN A 296 6.44 -21.49 22.09
CA GLN A 296 7.24 -21.42 20.87
C GLN A 296 7.42 -19.95 20.42
N ARG A 297 6.36 -19.17 20.44
CA ARG A 297 6.41 -17.74 20.06
C ARG A 297 7.26 -16.90 21.01
N MET A 298 7.16 -17.18 22.31
CA MET A 298 8.03 -16.53 23.30
C MET A 298 9.50 -16.86 23.04
N ALA A 299 9.82 -18.12 22.72
CA ALA A 299 11.18 -18.54 22.41
C ALA A 299 11.70 -17.94 21.08
N GLU A 300 10.82 -17.73 20.11
CA GLU A 300 11.15 -17.04 18.84
C GLU A 300 11.38 -15.54 19.10
N LEU A 301 10.55 -14.93 19.94
CA LEU A 301 10.70 -13.52 20.32
C LEU A 301 12.05 -13.28 21.01
N THR A 302 12.39 -14.08 22.03
CA THR A 302 13.67 -13.94 22.78
C THR A 302 14.91 -14.11 21.92
N LYS A 303 14.84 -14.82 20.80
CA LYS A 303 15.97 -14.96 19.87
C LYS A 303 16.17 -13.76 18.97
N ASN A 304 15.10 -13.01 18.68
CA ASN A 304 15.07 -11.99 17.64
C ASN A 304 14.95 -10.56 18.16
N ILE A 305 14.70 -10.38 19.48
CA ILE A 305 14.62 -9.06 20.11
C ILE A 305 15.95 -8.72 20.76
N SER A 306 16.38 -7.47 20.57
CA SER A 306 17.52 -6.89 21.27
C SER A 306 17.24 -6.81 22.78
N ASP A 307 18.24 -7.11 23.61
CA ASP A 307 18.18 -7.04 25.09
C ASP A 307 17.73 -5.66 25.61
N ASP A 308 17.83 -4.62 24.78
CA ASP A 308 17.39 -3.25 25.12
C ASP A 308 15.86 -3.10 25.11
N HIS A 309 15.12 -3.99 24.44
CA HIS A 309 13.67 -3.88 24.24
C HIS A 309 12.83 -4.77 25.16
N VAL A 310 13.39 -5.86 25.65
CA VAL A 310 12.67 -6.85 26.48
C VAL A 310 13.53 -7.24 27.68
N ASN A 311 12.89 -7.42 28.83
CA ASN A 311 13.55 -8.04 29.98
C ASN A 311 13.74 -9.54 29.71
N ALA A 312 14.88 -9.88 29.05
CA ALA A 312 15.24 -11.26 28.73
C ALA A 312 15.23 -12.17 29.96
N GLU A 313 15.64 -11.66 31.14
CA GLU A 313 15.65 -12.36 32.39
C GLU A 313 14.23 -12.73 32.88
N ALA A 314 13.26 -11.82 32.70
CA ALA A 314 11.85 -12.09 33.02
C ALA A 314 11.20 -13.08 32.03
N LEU A 315 11.63 -13.08 30.76
CA LEU A 315 11.17 -14.07 29.78
C LEU A 315 11.84 -15.43 29.95
N GLU A 316 13.06 -15.47 30.47
CA GLU A 316 13.78 -16.71 30.77
C GLU A 316 13.19 -17.39 32.03
N GLU A 317 12.83 -16.62 33.09
CA GLU A 317 12.05 -17.12 34.23
C GLU A 317 10.68 -17.69 33.82
N LEU A 318 10.02 -17.06 32.83
CA LEU A 318 8.77 -17.55 32.25
C LEU A 318 8.96 -18.81 31.39
N SER A 319 10.18 -19.12 30.97
CA SER A 319 10.52 -20.29 30.14
C SER A 319 10.70 -21.59 30.96
N GLU A 320 10.56 -21.57 32.25
CA GLU A 320 10.47 -22.80 33.11
C GLU A 320 9.20 -23.63 32.88
N THR A 321 8.89 -23.81 31.64
CA THR A 321 7.64 -24.24 31.02
C THR A 321 7.41 -25.75 31.04
N GLY A 322 8.41 -26.52 31.34
CA GLY A 322 8.24 -27.96 31.54
C GLY A 322 7.15 -28.26 32.58
N GLN A 323 7.07 -27.47 33.63
CA GLN A 323 6.08 -27.68 34.71
C GLN A 323 4.63 -27.46 34.25
N MET A 324 4.36 -26.48 33.35
CA MET A 324 3.01 -26.26 32.84
C MET A 324 2.54 -27.39 31.92
N MET A 325 3.42 -27.93 31.09
CA MET A 325 3.08 -29.06 30.22
C MET A 325 2.81 -30.33 31.05
N ASP A 326 3.59 -30.57 32.08
CA ASP A 326 3.39 -31.67 33.01
C ASP A 326 2.03 -31.58 33.73
N LEU A 327 1.58 -30.35 34.07
CA LEU A 327 0.25 -30.15 34.69
C LEU A 327 -0.88 -30.55 33.76
N PHE A 328 -0.79 -30.27 32.44
CA PHE A 328 -1.79 -30.70 31.49
C PHE A 328 -1.87 -32.22 31.38
N ASP A 329 -0.73 -32.90 31.34
CA ASP A 329 -0.68 -34.38 31.29
C ASP A 329 -1.27 -34.98 32.57
N LYS A 330 -0.95 -34.41 33.73
CA LYS A 330 -1.50 -34.82 35.02
C LYS A 330 -3.01 -34.59 35.08
N LEU A 331 -3.51 -33.47 34.59
CA LEU A 331 -4.95 -33.20 34.53
C LEU A 331 -5.69 -34.24 33.67
N GLN A 332 -5.14 -34.62 32.54
CA GLN A 332 -5.75 -35.68 31.70
C GLN A 332 -5.75 -37.03 32.41
N GLU A 333 -4.66 -37.38 33.09
CA GLU A 333 -4.55 -38.62 33.84
C GLU A 333 -5.57 -38.68 35.00
N LEU A 334 -5.69 -37.62 35.80
CA LEU A 334 -6.64 -37.52 36.92
C LEU A 334 -8.09 -37.65 36.42
N LEU A 335 -8.43 -37.04 35.29
CA LEU A 335 -9.77 -37.18 34.69
C LEU A 335 -10.04 -38.62 34.18
N HIS A 336 -9.04 -39.31 33.67
CA HIS A 336 -9.17 -40.70 33.27
C HIS A 336 -9.36 -41.62 34.51
N GLN A 337 -8.77 -41.26 35.64
CA GLN A 337 -8.90 -41.97 36.93
C GLN A 337 -10.19 -41.61 37.67
N GLY A 338 -10.90 -40.54 37.23
CA GLY A 338 -12.10 -40.04 37.90
C GLY A 338 -11.81 -39.21 39.16
N GLU A 339 -10.56 -38.79 39.36
CA GLU A 339 -10.11 -38.01 40.56
C GLU A 339 -10.36 -36.49 40.36
N VAL A 340 -11.64 -36.09 40.39
CA VAL A 340 -12.11 -34.75 40.05
C VAL A 340 -11.57 -33.67 41.01
N GLU A 341 -11.53 -33.95 42.33
CA GLU A 341 -11.06 -33.01 43.34
C GLU A 341 -9.56 -32.72 43.21
N GLU A 342 -8.76 -33.71 42.81
CA GLU A 342 -7.34 -33.54 42.53
C GLU A 342 -7.13 -32.76 41.22
N ALA A 343 -7.94 -33.05 40.17
CA ALA A 343 -7.94 -32.31 38.92
C ALA A 343 -8.26 -30.80 39.14
N MET A 344 -9.20 -30.49 40.03
CA MET A 344 -9.51 -29.09 40.38
C MET A 344 -8.32 -28.37 41.02
N LYS A 345 -7.57 -29.03 41.91
CA LYS A 345 -6.36 -28.44 42.52
C LYS A 345 -5.26 -28.18 41.51
N GLU A 346 -5.05 -29.09 40.56
CA GLU A 346 -4.05 -28.88 39.48
C GLU A 346 -4.50 -27.80 38.48
N MET A 347 -5.81 -27.68 38.26
CA MET A 347 -6.37 -26.59 37.45
C MET A 347 -6.16 -25.21 38.11
N GLU A 348 -6.28 -25.13 39.45
CA GLU A 348 -6.01 -23.89 40.17
C GLU A 348 -4.54 -23.49 40.07
N LYS A 349 -3.60 -24.44 40.18
CA LYS A 349 -2.17 -24.21 39.98
C LYS A 349 -1.89 -23.71 38.56
N LEU A 350 -2.44 -24.36 37.54
CA LEU A 350 -2.33 -23.91 36.17
C LEU A 350 -2.85 -22.47 36.01
N GLY A 351 -3.93 -22.14 36.72
CA GLY A 351 -4.47 -20.79 36.75
C GLY A 351 -3.49 -19.75 37.27
N GLN A 352 -2.86 -20.04 38.40
CA GLN A 352 -1.87 -19.15 39.03
C GLN A 352 -0.68 -18.91 38.08
N MET A 353 -0.16 -19.97 37.45
CA MET A 353 0.95 -19.85 36.49
C MET A 353 0.57 -19.05 35.25
N LEU A 354 -0.65 -19.19 34.73
CA LEU A 354 -1.14 -18.39 33.59
C LEU A 354 -1.33 -16.90 33.96
N ASP A 355 -1.80 -16.62 35.17
CA ASP A 355 -1.96 -15.27 35.70
C ASP A 355 -0.57 -14.59 35.91
N GLU A 356 0.44 -15.33 36.35
CA GLU A 356 1.83 -14.89 36.47
C GLU A 356 2.44 -14.62 35.07
N LEU A 357 2.20 -15.50 34.11
CA LEU A 357 2.63 -15.33 32.72
C LEU A 357 2.03 -14.07 32.11
N GLU A 358 0.71 -13.86 32.24
CA GLU A 358 0.04 -12.66 31.72
C GLU A 358 0.62 -11.38 32.37
N LYS A 359 0.91 -11.41 33.65
CA LYS A 359 1.53 -10.31 34.38
C LYS A 359 2.94 -10.02 33.88
N GLY A 360 3.78 -11.05 33.72
CA GLY A 360 5.13 -10.93 33.19
C GLY A 360 5.16 -10.35 31.76
N LEU A 361 4.23 -10.80 30.88
CA LEU A 361 4.08 -10.25 29.54
C LEU A 361 3.66 -8.77 29.56
N LYS A 362 2.76 -8.37 30.47
CA LYS A 362 2.37 -6.96 30.65
C LYS A 362 3.51 -6.09 31.17
N GLU A 363 4.33 -6.61 32.06
CA GLU A 363 5.50 -5.91 32.60
C GLU A 363 6.58 -5.75 31.52
N ALA A 364 6.80 -6.77 30.69
CA ALA A 364 7.68 -6.69 29.51
C ALA A 364 7.18 -5.64 28.51
N TRP A 365 5.87 -5.59 28.26
CA TRP A 365 5.24 -4.56 27.44
C TRP A 365 5.42 -3.15 28.00
N GLY A 366 5.21 -2.96 29.32
CA GLY A 366 5.34 -1.66 29.95
C GLY A 366 6.76 -1.07 29.87
N LYS A 367 7.80 -1.92 29.81
CA LYS A 367 9.18 -1.48 29.55
C LYS A 367 9.38 -1.06 28.09
N PHE A 368 8.76 -1.75 27.16
CA PHE A 368 8.77 -1.40 25.74
C PHE A 368 8.10 -0.03 25.48
N GLU A 369 6.96 0.25 26.14
CA GLU A 369 6.28 1.56 26.04
C GLU A 369 7.09 2.73 26.66
N GLY A 370 8.01 2.47 27.54
CA GLY A 370 8.81 3.48 28.27
C GLY A 370 10.21 3.73 27.72
N GLY A 371 10.70 2.99 26.73
CA GLY A 371 12.05 3.11 26.18
C GLY A 371 12.21 4.24 25.14
N GLU A 372 13.46 4.60 24.81
CA GLU A 372 13.79 5.63 23.77
C GLU A 372 13.17 5.28 22.41
N MET A 373 13.03 4.00 22.09
CA MET A 373 12.41 3.54 20.84
C MET A 373 10.88 3.74 20.83
N ALA A 374 10.24 3.72 21.99
CA ALA A 374 8.82 4.08 22.10
C ALA A 374 8.59 5.59 21.87
N GLU A 375 9.57 6.43 22.21
CA GLU A 375 9.55 7.85 21.91
C GLU A 375 9.67 8.09 20.40
N LEU A 376 10.62 7.42 19.75
CA LEU A 376 10.75 7.42 18.29
C LEU A 376 9.50 6.86 17.59
N GLY A 377 8.90 5.78 18.10
CA GLY A 377 7.66 5.21 17.58
C GLY A 377 6.47 6.17 17.72
N ARG A 378 6.38 6.92 18.84
CA ARG A 378 5.37 7.97 19.06
C ARG A 378 5.57 9.16 18.13
N ASP A 379 6.80 9.61 17.95
CA ASP A 379 7.15 10.72 17.06
C ASP A 379 6.83 10.35 15.60
N LEU A 380 7.14 9.12 15.19
CA LEU A 380 6.79 8.61 13.86
C LEU A 380 5.28 8.42 13.66
N GLN A 381 4.55 8.00 14.71
CA GLN A 381 3.08 7.95 14.67
C GLN A 381 2.47 9.35 14.62
N GLN A 382 3.05 10.32 15.33
CA GLN A 382 2.61 11.71 15.26
C GLN A 382 2.88 12.28 13.87
N PHE A 383 4.07 12.05 13.32
CA PHE A 383 4.41 12.44 11.95
C PHE A 383 3.51 11.78 10.90
N ALA A 384 3.17 10.50 11.09
CA ALA A 384 2.22 9.82 10.20
C ALA A 384 0.81 10.43 10.27
N ARG A 385 0.35 10.88 11.45
CA ARG A 385 -0.94 11.61 11.58
C ARG A 385 -0.89 12.98 10.91
N GLU A 386 0.20 13.71 11.10
CA GLU A 386 0.41 15.01 10.46
C GLU A 386 0.45 14.88 8.92
N LEU A 387 1.04 13.78 8.39
CA LEU A 387 0.99 13.47 6.96
C LEU A 387 -0.42 13.11 6.47
N ASP A 388 -1.20 12.40 7.27
CA ASP A 388 -2.59 12.07 6.97
C ASP A 388 -3.47 13.32 6.94
N GLU A 389 -3.30 14.22 7.91
CA GLU A 389 -3.98 15.53 7.96
C GLU A 389 -3.60 16.35 6.71
N LEU A 390 -2.32 16.41 6.37
CA LEU A 390 -1.85 17.09 5.16
C LEU A 390 -2.43 16.47 3.88
N GLN A 391 -2.56 15.16 3.82
CA GLN A 391 -3.18 14.47 2.69
C GLN A 391 -4.67 14.75 2.60
N GLN A 392 -5.38 14.82 3.73
CA GLN A 392 -6.79 15.20 3.78
C GLN A 392 -6.97 16.66 3.37
N ASP A 393 -6.12 17.55 3.85
CA ASP A 393 -6.11 18.96 3.47
C ASP A 393 -5.84 19.13 1.96
N GLN A 394 -4.89 18.38 1.40
CA GLN A 394 -4.64 18.36 -0.04
C GLN A 394 -5.85 17.84 -0.84
N GLN A 395 -6.54 16.83 -0.34
CA GLN A 395 -7.73 16.30 -0.99
C GLN A 395 -8.90 17.29 -0.91
N SER A 396 -9.10 17.92 0.23
CA SER A 396 -10.09 19.00 0.42
C SER A 396 -9.79 20.18 -0.51
N LEU A 397 -8.52 20.63 -0.56
CA LEU A 397 -8.08 21.68 -1.45
C LEU A 397 -8.27 21.33 -2.92
N LEU A 398 -8.07 20.06 -3.30
CA LEU A 398 -8.33 19.58 -4.66
C LEU A 398 -9.81 19.64 -5.00
N GLU A 399 -10.69 19.21 -4.08
CA GLU A 399 -12.13 19.25 -4.25
C GLU A 399 -12.64 20.70 -4.34
N GLU A 400 -12.16 21.56 -3.45
CA GLU A 400 -12.46 23.00 -3.46
C GLU A 400 -11.99 23.63 -4.79
N THR A 401 -10.77 23.32 -5.21
CA THR A 401 -10.22 23.80 -6.49
C THR A 401 -11.06 23.33 -7.69
N GLN A 402 -11.54 22.08 -7.66
CA GLN A 402 -12.44 21.55 -8.69
C GLN A 402 -13.79 22.24 -8.67
N GLN A 403 -14.34 22.53 -7.48
CA GLN A 403 -15.59 23.25 -7.33
C GLN A 403 -15.47 24.69 -7.83
N VAL A 404 -14.41 25.40 -7.41
CA VAL A 404 -14.09 26.75 -7.90
C VAL A 404 -13.96 26.75 -9.42
N ARG A 405 -13.22 25.77 -9.99
CA ARG A 405 -13.08 25.62 -11.45
C ARG A 405 -14.39 25.36 -12.18
N SER A 406 -15.28 24.58 -11.57
CA SER A 406 -16.60 24.31 -12.15
C SER A 406 -17.50 25.55 -12.12
N SER A 407 -17.52 26.26 -11.01
CA SER A 407 -18.26 27.52 -10.85
C SER A 407 -17.73 28.60 -11.82
N TYR A 408 -16.41 28.70 -11.95
CA TYR A 408 -15.76 29.59 -12.90
C TYR A 408 -16.15 29.26 -14.36
N LYS A 409 -16.18 27.97 -14.71
CA LYS A 409 -16.65 27.55 -16.05
C LYS A 409 -18.11 27.94 -16.29
N GLN A 410 -18.98 27.74 -15.33
CA GLN A 410 -20.40 28.12 -15.45
C GLN A 410 -20.56 29.63 -15.64
N ALA A 411 -19.87 30.42 -14.83
CA ALA A 411 -19.89 31.88 -14.95
C ALA A 411 -19.34 32.36 -16.31
N LEU A 412 -18.34 31.65 -16.85
CA LEU A 412 -17.81 31.89 -18.17
C LEU A 412 -18.81 31.60 -19.27
N GLU A 413 -19.49 30.45 -19.21
CA GLU A 413 -20.53 30.07 -20.16
C GLU A 413 -21.68 31.07 -20.17
N GLU A 414 -22.09 31.59 -19.03
CA GLU A 414 -23.11 32.64 -18.92
C GLU A 414 -22.65 33.92 -19.58
N ARG A 415 -21.43 34.39 -19.34
CA ARG A 415 -20.87 35.58 -19.98
C ARG A 415 -20.70 35.41 -21.49
N LEU A 416 -20.33 34.22 -21.94
CA LEU A 416 -20.27 33.91 -23.37
C LEU A 416 -21.65 34.01 -24.02
N LYS A 417 -22.71 33.54 -23.35
CA LYS A 417 -24.08 33.67 -23.82
C LYS A 417 -24.50 35.14 -23.91
N GLU A 418 -24.10 35.98 -22.95
CA GLU A 418 -24.35 37.43 -22.99
C GLU A 418 -23.63 38.14 -24.12
N LYS A 419 -22.39 37.74 -24.48
CA LYS A 419 -21.62 38.33 -25.60
C LYS A 419 -22.16 37.94 -26.97
N GLY A 420 -22.99 36.91 -27.04
CA GLY A 420 -23.71 36.47 -28.26
C GLY A 420 -22.91 35.48 -29.12
N ALA A 421 -23.62 34.75 -29.97
CA ALA A 421 -23.09 33.65 -30.81
C ALA A 421 -21.97 34.06 -31.77
N ASP A 422 -21.88 35.35 -32.14
CA ASP A 422 -20.86 35.83 -33.07
C ASP A 422 -19.56 36.33 -32.37
N PHE A 423 -19.44 36.19 -31.05
CA PHE A 423 -18.31 36.71 -30.31
C PHE A 423 -16.99 36.07 -30.75
N VAL A 424 -16.92 34.74 -30.72
CA VAL A 424 -15.74 33.97 -31.16
C VAL A 424 -15.38 34.28 -32.64
N LYS A 425 -16.41 34.40 -33.49
CA LYS A 425 -16.22 34.73 -34.91
C LYS A 425 -15.56 36.08 -35.06
N ARG A 426 -16.02 37.11 -34.35
CA ARG A 426 -15.41 38.45 -34.38
C ARG A 426 -13.96 38.47 -33.88
N LEU A 427 -13.65 37.70 -32.82
CA LEU A 427 -12.27 37.57 -32.35
C LEU A 427 -11.39 36.92 -33.43
N ARG A 428 -11.86 35.85 -34.07
CA ARG A 428 -11.11 35.18 -35.14
C ARG A 428 -10.93 36.07 -36.38
N GLU A 429 -11.89 36.91 -36.73
CA GLU A 429 -11.76 37.89 -37.82
C GLU A 429 -10.63 38.90 -37.51
N LYS A 430 -10.52 39.38 -36.25
CA LYS A 430 -9.42 40.27 -35.81
C LYS A 430 -8.07 39.55 -35.81
N VAL A 431 -8.04 38.27 -35.38
CA VAL A 431 -6.82 37.45 -35.41
C VAL A 431 -6.35 37.27 -36.87
N ALA A 432 -7.26 36.94 -37.78
CA ALA A 432 -6.95 36.80 -39.20
C ALA A 432 -6.47 38.14 -39.85
N GLU A 433 -7.00 39.28 -39.40
CA GLU A 433 -6.51 40.59 -39.83
C GLU A 433 -5.05 40.81 -39.35
N ALA A 434 -4.74 40.50 -38.12
CA ALA A 434 -3.38 40.59 -37.55
C ALA A 434 -2.41 39.63 -38.26
N GLU A 435 -2.84 38.39 -38.54
CA GLU A 435 -2.07 37.39 -39.26
C GLU A 435 -1.75 37.86 -40.69
N LYS A 436 -2.73 38.39 -41.38
CA LYS A 436 -2.54 38.96 -42.71
C LYS A 436 -1.51 40.10 -42.72
N LYS A 437 -1.61 41.00 -41.73
CA LYS A 437 -0.67 42.13 -41.60
C LYS A 437 0.77 41.68 -41.32
N LEU A 438 0.95 40.67 -40.45
CA LEU A 438 2.29 40.10 -40.22
C LEU A 438 2.79 39.27 -41.42
N GLY A 439 1.89 38.66 -42.21
CA GLY A 439 2.22 37.96 -43.44
C GLY A 439 2.70 38.90 -44.56
N GLU A 440 2.33 40.18 -44.54
CA GLU A 440 2.80 41.22 -45.46
C GLU A 440 4.22 41.72 -45.14
N VAL A 441 4.79 41.36 -43.94
CA VAL A 441 6.17 41.67 -43.56
C VAL A 441 7.12 40.78 -44.39
N SER A 442 8.02 41.38 -45.13
CA SER A 442 8.92 40.67 -46.06
C SER A 442 10.40 40.98 -45.77
N GLU A 443 11.25 39.95 -46.05
CA GLU A 443 12.73 40.07 -46.02
C GLU A 443 13.29 40.71 -44.75
N VAL A 444 13.07 40.10 -43.60
CA VAL A 444 13.62 40.53 -42.31
C VAL A 444 15.12 40.22 -42.29
N GLN A 445 15.95 41.22 -42.11
CA GLN A 445 17.41 41.07 -42.11
C GLN A 445 17.99 40.89 -40.68
N SER A 446 17.27 41.35 -39.68
CA SER A 446 17.67 41.23 -38.28
C SER A 446 17.35 39.85 -37.75
N PHE A 447 18.33 39.20 -37.09
CA PHE A 447 18.11 37.92 -36.42
C PHE A 447 17.02 38.01 -35.32
N PHE A 448 17.03 39.10 -34.57
CA PHE A 448 16.00 39.34 -33.53
C PHE A 448 14.63 39.59 -34.17
N GLY A 449 14.55 40.43 -35.19
CA GLY A 449 13.31 40.67 -35.91
C GLY A 449 12.74 39.39 -36.55
N LEU A 450 13.59 38.47 -37.02
CA LEU A 450 13.17 37.18 -37.59
C LEU A 450 12.58 36.25 -36.52
N ASN A 451 13.17 36.23 -35.32
CA ASN A 451 12.65 35.48 -34.18
C ASN A 451 11.33 36.05 -33.68
N ASP A 452 11.23 37.39 -33.59
CA ASP A 452 9.99 38.05 -33.17
C ASP A 452 8.87 37.88 -34.21
N LEU A 453 9.17 37.94 -35.51
CA LEU A 453 8.18 37.66 -36.53
C LEU A 453 7.66 36.23 -36.44
N ARG A 454 8.57 35.26 -36.30
CA ARG A 454 8.19 33.85 -36.16
C ARG A 454 7.40 33.63 -34.86
N GLY A 455 7.86 34.17 -33.72
CA GLY A 455 7.18 34.06 -32.44
C GLY A 455 5.78 34.67 -32.46
N ALA A 456 5.60 35.82 -33.13
CA ALA A 456 4.30 36.45 -33.32
C ALA A 456 3.37 35.58 -34.20
N GLN A 457 3.88 35.04 -35.33
CA GLN A 457 3.11 34.19 -36.23
C GLN A 457 2.69 32.87 -35.55
N GLU A 458 3.60 32.21 -34.84
CA GLU A 458 3.31 30.99 -34.05
C GLU A 458 2.25 31.26 -32.98
N ALA A 459 2.41 32.35 -32.21
CA ALA A 459 1.46 32.73 -31.19
C ALA A 459 0.06 33.09 -31.76
N ILE A 460 -0.01 33.71 -32.94
CA ILE A 460 -1.28 34.00 -33.61
C ILE A 460 -1.94 32.70 -34.12
N SER A 461 -1.16 31.76 -34.63
CA SER A 461 -1.68 30.44 -35.04
C SER A 461 -2.25 29.68 -33.84
N ASP A 462 -1.54 29.74 -32.70
CA ASP A 462 -2.00 29.11 -31.45
C ASP A 462 -3.25 29.82 -30.88
N LEU A 463 -3.32 31.15 -31.00
CA LEU A 463 -4.50 31.94 -30.65
C LEU A 463 -5.72 31.55 -31.51
N ASP A 464 -5.59 31.39 -32.82
CA ASP A 464 -6.71 30.97 -33.67
C ASP A 464 -7.16 29.56 -33.36
N LYS A 465 -6.22 28.62 -33.11
CA LYS A 465 -6.53 27.25 -32.69
C LYS A 465 -7.27 27.22 -31.35
N ALA A 466 -6.78 27.99 -30.35
CA ALA A 466 -7.42 28.07 -29.06
C ALA A 466 -8.84 28.65 -29.16
N LEU A 467 -9.05 29.69 -29.94
CA LEU A 467 -10.37 30.25 -30.21
C LEU A 467 -11.29 29.27 -30.97
N ALA A 468 -10.74 28.43 -31.84
CA ALA A 468 -11.50 27.43 -32.58
C ALA A 468 -12.08 26.32 -31.69
N VAL A 469 -11.38 25.98 -30.62
CA VAL A 469 -11.81 24.99 -29.63
C VAL A 469 -12.43 25.64 -28.36
N GLU A 470 -12.61 26.97 -28.39
CA GLU A 470 -13.17 27.76 -27.29
C GLU A 470 -12.35 27.65 -25.99
N ASP A 471 -11.03 27.38 -26.10
CA ASP A 471 -10.12 27.43 -24.96
C ASP A 471 -9.63 28.87 -24.76
N PHE A 472 -10.41 29.65 -24.02
CA PHE A 472 -10.17 31.07 -23.85
C PHE A 472 -8.96 31.37 -22.95
N ASP A 473 -8.59 30.46 -22.05
CA ASP A 473 -7.38 30.59 -21.22
C ASP A 473 -6.12 30.51 -22.10
N GLN A 474 -6.06 29.52 -22.96
CA GLN A 474 -4.98 29.41 -23.94
C GLN A 474 -5.00 30.57 -24.93
N ALA A 475 -6.20 30.99 -25.38
CA ALA A 475 -6.35 32.14 -26.28
C ALA A 475 -5.80 33.44 -25.62
N ALA A 476 -6.10 33.71 -24.36
CA ALA A 476 -5.59 34.88 -23.66
C ALA A 476 -4.05 34.86 -23.53
N GLN A 477 -3.47 33.71 -23.21
CA GLN A 477 -2.03 33.53 -23.15
C GLN A 477 -1.36 33.70 -24.52
N ALA A 478 -1.96 33.12 -25.56
CA ALA A 478 -1.46 33.24 -26.93
C ALA A 478 -1.55 34.67 -27.44
N ALA A 479 -2.64 35.40 -27.16
CA ALA A 479 -2.75 36.83 -27.47
C ALA A 479 -1.69 37.68 -26.79
N ALA A 480 -1.41 37.39 -25.50
CA ALA A 480 -0.33 38.08 -24.78
C ALA A 480 1.05 37.79 -25.39
N LYS A 481 1.33 36.54 -25.78
CA LYS A 481 2.58 36.16 -26.46
C LYS A 481 2.70 36.81 -27.84
N ALA A 482 1.63 36.82 -28.62
CA ALA A 482 1.62 37.49 -29.92
C ALA A 482 1.98 38.98 -29.80
N LEU A 483 1.40 39.68 -28.83
CA LEU A 483 1.73 41.08 -28.54
C LEU A 483 3.16 41.27 -28.03
N ALA A 484 3.67 40.34 -27.23
CA ALA A 484 5.04 40.40 -26.71
C ALA A 484 6.09 40.30 -27.80
N HIS A 485 5.78 39.67 -28.92
CA HIS A 485 6.64 39.61 -30.11
C HIS A 485 6.33 40.70 -31.17
N ALA A 486 5.06 41.02 -31.38
CA ALA A 486 4.68 42.03 -32.37
C ALA A 486 5.16 43.46 -32.03
N LYS A 487 5.12 43.84 -30.76
CA LYS A 487 5.59 45.20 -30.34
C LYS A 487 7.08 45.39 -30.55
N PRO A 488 7.99 44.52 -30.06
CA PRO A 488 9.43 44.64 -30.32
C PRO A 488 9.75 44.61 -31.82
N LEU A 489 9.04 43.80 -32.58
CA LEU A 489 9.20 43.71 -34.06
C LEU A 489 8.90 45.04 -34.73
N ALA A 490 7.80 45.72 -34.37
CA ALA A 490 7.45 47.02 -34.90
C ALA A 490 8.50 48.09 -34.51
N GLU A 491 8.96 48.07 -33.28
CA GLU A 491 10.01 48.98 -32.80
C GLU A 491 11.35 48.77 -33.51
N ASP A 492 11.73 47.51 -33.76
CA ASP A 492 12.97 47.20 -34.47
C ASP A 492 12.94 47.74 -35.90
N PHE A 493 11.84 47.54 -36.63
CA PHE A 493 11.68 48.09 -37.97
C PHE A 493 11.64 49.64 -37.97
N GLU A 494 10.99 50.26 -37.00
CA GLU A 494 11.01 51.73 -36.87
C GLU A 494 12.43 52.23 -36.61
N ARG A 495 13.20 51.56 -35.79
CA ARG A 495 14.62 51.90 -35.54
C ARG A 495 15.42 51.73 -36.84
N GLN A 496 15.29 50.63 -37.55
CA GLN A 496 15.97 50.40 -38.81
C GLN A 496 15.59 51.47 -39.87
N ALA A 497 14.33 51.84 -39.93
CA ALA A 497 13.88 52.91 -40.84
C ALA A 497 14.46 54.29 -40.49
N ARG A 498 14.63 54.62 -39.20
CA ARG A 498 15.28 55.89 -38.76
C ARG A 498 16.78 55.88 -39.03
N GLU A 499 17.46 54.79 -38.72
CA GLU A 499 18.92 54.68 -38.94
C GLU A 499 19.26 54.72 -40.45
N SER A 500 18.47 54.06 -41.27
CA SER A 500 18.67 54.02 -42.74
C SER A 500 18.47 55.37 -43.42
N ARG A 501 17.80 56.36 -42.78
CA ARG A 501 17.64 57.74 -43.33
C ARG A 501 18.94 58.53 -43.34
N HIS A 502 19.93 58.17 -42.54
CA HIS A 502 21.21 58.85 -42.44
C HIS A 502 22.28 58.32 -43.39
N PHE A 503 21.97 57.33 -44.23
CA PHE A 503 22.90 56.69 -45.15
C PHE A 503 22.70 57.14 -46.61
N PRO A 504 23.73 57.00 -47.52
CA PRO A 504 23.67 57.42 -48.93
C PRO A 504 22.53 56.75 -49.73
N GLN A 505 22.24 57.31 -50.93
CA GLN A 505 21.12 56.89 -51.79
C GLN A 505 20.98 55.37 -52.05
N ALA A 506 22.07 54.58 -51.96
CA ALA A 506 22.05 53.13 -52.11
C ALA A 506 21.16 52.41 -51.07
N TRP A 507 20.93 52.97 -49.89
CA TRP A 507 20.15 52.42 -48.80
C TRP A 507 18.71 52.94 -48.74
N LYS A 508 18.32 53.79 -49.68
CA LYS A 508 16.96 54.35 -49.72
C LYS A 508 15.88 53.26 -49.88
N LYS A 509 16.18 52.25 -50.67
CA LYS A 509 15.27 51.11 -50.84
C LYS A 509 15.08 50.28 -49.54
N GLU A 510 16.16 50.09 -48.78
CA GLU A 510 16.11 49.42 -47.51
C GLU A 510 15.35 50.23 -46.44
N ALA A 511 15.52 51.56 -46.40
CA ALA A 511 14.75 52.42 -45.55
C ALA A 511 13.24 52.40 -45.87
N GLU A 512 12.87 52.45 -47.17
CA GLU A 512 11.47 52.34 -47.63
C GLU A 512 10.87 50.97 -47.28
N LYS A 513 11.65 49.90 -47.34
CA LYS A 513 11.25 48.56 -46.99
C LYS A 513 11.05 48.41 -45.47
N ALA A 514 12.04 48.87 -44.67
CA ALA A 514 11.91 48.88 -43.21
C ALA A 514 10.70 49.71 -42.75
N GLN A 515 10.43 50.85 -43.44
CA GLN A 515 9.26 51.68 -43.15
C GLN A 515 7.92 50.97 -43.51
N ARG A 516 7.87 50.18 -44.57
CA ARG A 516 6.70 49.35 -44.91
C ARG A 516 6.50 48.24 -43.89
N ASN A 517 7.56 47.51 -43.58
CA ASN A 517 7.51 46.45 -42.57
C ASN A 517 7.11 47.00 -41.20
N ALA A 518 7.64 48.15 -40.77
CA ALA A 518 7.22 48.83 -39.56
C ALA A 518 5.73 49.18 -39.57
N LYS A 519 5.20 49.64 -40.70
CA LYS A 519 3.78 49.93 -40.87
C LYS A 519 2.93 48.63 -40.70
N HIS A 520 3.28 47.53 -41.41
CA HIS A 520 2.55 46.27 -41.31
C HIS A 520 2.59 45.65 -39.91
N ALA A 521 3.77 45.63 -39.29
CA ALA A 521 3.92 45.14 -37.90
C ALA A 521 3.10 45.97 -36.92
N ARG A 522 3.09 47.32 -37.11
CA ARG A 522 2.32 48.21 -36.25
C ARG A 522 0.81 48.07 -36.47
N GLU A 523 0.35 47.86 -37.72
CA GLU A 523 -1.06 47.65 -38.04
C GLU A 523 -1.59 46.31 -37.50
N ALA A 524 -0.73 45.32 -37.19
CA ALA A 524 -1.12 44.04 -36.57
C ALA A 524 -1.37 44.17 -35.06
N ILE A 525 -0.83 45.19 -34.42
CA ILE A 525 -0.92 45.35 -32.96
C ILE A 525 -2.35 45.69 -32.50
N PRO A 526 -3.07 46.69 -33.04
CA PRO A 526 -4.41 47.05 -32.59
C PRO A 526 -5.42 45.88 -32.58
N PRO A 527 -5.55 45.06 -33.64
CA PRO A 527 -6.44 43.91 -33.60
C PRO A 527 -6.10 42.92 -32.46
N LEU A 528 -4.81 42.66 -32.20
CA LEU A 528 -4.36 41.79 -31.12
C LEU A 528 -4.62 42.40 -29.72
N GLU A 529 -4.45 43.71 -29.59
CA GLU A 529 -4.78 44.43 -28.35
C GLU A 529 -6.27 44.39 -28.07
N GLU A 530 -7.13 44.52 -29.07
CA GLU A 530 -8.55 44.41 -28.95
C GLU A 530 -8.96 42.98 -28.58
N VAL A 531 -8.39 41.94 -29.21
CA VAL A 531 -8.63 40.55 -28.87
C VAL A 531 -8.23 40.29 -27.40
N ARG A 532 -7.04 40.75 -26.99
CA ARG A 532 -6.59 40.61 -25.63
C ARG A 532 -7.50 41.32 -24.62
N LYS A 533 -7.98 42.52 -24.97
CA LYS A 533 -8.89 43.31 -24.14
C LYS A 533 -10.24 42.60 -24.01
N GLU A 534 -10.83 42.15 -25.11
CA GLU A 534 -12.09 41.45 -25.11
C GLU A 534 -12.02 40.11 -24.35
N LEU A 535 -10.89 39.39 -24.47
CA LEU A 535 -10.62 38.20 -23.67
C LEU A 535 -10.42 38.53 -22.17
N ALA A 536 -9.74 39.61 -21.82
CA ALA A 536 -9.57 40.05 -20.43
C ALA A 536 -10.88 40.52 -19.79
N GLU A 537 -11.82 41.07 -20.56
CA GLU A 537 -13.15 41.40 -20.09
C GLU A 537 -14.02 40.15 -19.86
N LEU A 538 -13.77 39.08 -20.62
CA LEU A 538 -14.41 37.78 -20.43
C LEU A 538 -13.88 37.07 -19.17
N PHE A 539 -12.57 37.26 -18.89
CA PHE A 539 -11.81 36.65 -17.80
C PHE A 539 -11.32 37.69 -16.80
N PRO A 540 -12.19 38.35 -16.06
CA PRO A 540 -11.71 39.10 -14.91
C PRO A 540 -11.07 38.13 -13.91
N PRO A 541 -10.13 38.60 -13.09
CA PRO A 541 -9.51 37.76 -12.07
C PRO A 541 -10.58 37.08 -11.20
N PRO A 542 -10.37 35.83 -10.73
CA PRO A 542 -11.35 35.07 -9.97
C PRO A 542 -12.00 35.85 -8.83
N THR A 543 -11.22 36.73 -8.18
CA THR A 543 -11.68 37.64 -7.12
C THR A 543 -12.77 38.65 -7.55
N GLN A 544 -12.99 38.86 -8.85
CA GLN A 544 -14.03 39.73 -9.38
C GLN A 544 -15.26 38.96 -9.89
N MET A 545 -15.13 37.65 -10.09
CA MET A 545 -16.21 36.79 -10.60
C MET A 545 -16.92 36.00 -9.52
N MET A 546 -16.27 35.80 -8.39
CA MET A 546 -16.76 34.98 -7.29
C MET A 546 -17.10 35.87 -6.11
N SER A 547 -18.17 35.54 -5.39
CA SER A 547 -18.49 36.20 -4.12
C SER A 547 -17.42 35.87 -3.07
N GLU A 548 -17.27 36.73 -2.05
CA GLU A 548 -16.33 36.47 -0.94
C GLU A 548 -16.61 35.12 -0.21
N SER A 549 -17.79 34.54 -0.42
CA SER A 549 -18.15 33.21 0.10
C SER A 549 -17.69 32.05 -0.79
N ASP A 550 -17.21 32.32 -2.01
CA ASP A 550 -16.78 31.31 -2.98
C ASP A 550 -15.24 31.26 -3.09
N ILE A 551 -14.52 32.10 -2.35
CA ILE A 551 -13.07 32.14 -2.20
C ILE A 551 -12.68 31.69 -0.78
#